data_d781627e9f76a6dad34fe29beb241bc3
#
_entry.id   d781627e9f76a6dad34fe29beb241bc3
#
_cell.length_a   1.000
_cell.length_b   1.000
_cell.length_c   1.000
_cell.angle_alpha   90.00
_cell.angle_beta   90.00
_cell.angle_gamma   90.00
#
_symmetry.space_group_name_H-M   'P 1'
#
loop_
_entity.id
_entity.type
_entity.pdbx_description
1 polymer ?
#
loop_
_entity_poly.entity_id
_entity_poly.type
_entity_poly.pdbx_seq_one_letter_code
_entity_poly.pdbx_strand_id
1 'polypeptide(L)'
;PEVRKLPTVFIANMVGKSVEEYAECARMLTVPGISALEVNISCPNVKEGGAAFGTDPAQAAAVTRAVKDATTLPVIVKLSPNVTDIVTIAKAVEDAGADSISLINTLLGIAIDTRTRRPILGNITGGLSGPAIKPVALRMVWQTAKAVHIPVCGLGGMMTGEDDIECMM
;
A
#
# COMPACT_ATOMS: atom_id res chain seq x y z
N PRO A 1 19.59 11.72 5.80
CA PRO A 1 20.78 12.05 6.61
C PRO A 1 20.39 12.59 8.00
N GLU A 2 19.62 13.67 8.14
CA GLU A 2 19.23 14.25 9.43
C GLU A 2 18.24 13.36 10.20
N VAL A 3 17.27 12.77 9.52
CA VAL A 3 16.25 11.86 10.09
C VAL A 3 16.87 10.65 10.79
N ARG A 4 18.01 10.15 10.34
CA ARG A 4 18.71 9.00 10.97
C ARG A 4 19.21 9.28 12.38
N LYS A 5 19.24 10.53 12.80
CA LYS A 5 19.63 10.94 14.15
C LYS A 5 18.48 10.86 15.16
N LEU A 6 17.26 10.70 14.70
CA LEU A 6 16.09 10.61 15.56
C LEU A 6 15.98 9.19 16.17
N PRO A 7 15.63 9.09 17.46
CA PRO A 7 15.46 7.79 18.12
C PRO A 7 14.11 7.16 17.75
N THR A 8 13.97 6.78 16.47
CA THR A 8 12.76 6.17 15.93
C THR A 8 13.08 5.18 14.82
N VAL A 9 12.11 4.35 14.47
CA VAL A 9 12.19 3.40 13.35
C VAL A 9 11.80 4.11 12.05
N PHE A 10 12.58 3.90 11.00
CA PHE A 10 12.29 4.43 9.68
C PHE A 10 11.90 3.33 8.72
N ILE A 11 10.68 3.42 8.19
CA ILE A 11 10.17 2.60 7.10
C ILE A 11 10.15 3.45 5.84
N ALA A 12 10.87 3.05 4.81
CA ALA A 12 10.89 3.77 3.55
C ALA A 12 9.76 3.28 2.64
N ASN A 13 8.80 4.17 2.34
CA ASN A 13 7.77 3.89 1.34
C ASN A 13 8.33 4.11 -0.06
N MET A 14 8.12 3.16 -0.97
CA MET A 14 8.68 3.19 -2.32
C MET A 14 7.64 2.82 -3.38
N VAL A 15 7.83 3.35 -4.59
CA VAL A 15 7.01 3.09 -5.76
C VAL A 15 7.89 2.98 -7.00
N GLY A 16 7.49 2.16 -7.96
CA GLY A 16 8.15 2.00 -9.27
C GLY A 16 7.13 1.90 -10.39
N LYS A 17 7.59 2.02 -11.63
CA LYS A 17 6.77 1.90 -12.84
C LYS A 17 6.92 0.53 -13.51
N SER A 18 7.94 -0.22 -13.14
CA SER A 18 8.20 -1.59 -13.60
C SER A 18 8.74 -2.44 -12.45
N VAL A 19 8.72 -3.75 -12.60
CA VAL A 19 9.28 -4.71 -11.63
C VAL A 19 10.75 -4.41 -11.36
N GLU A 20 11.51 -4.06 -12.41
CA GLU A 20 12.93 -3.72 -12.34
C GLU A 20 13.16 -2.43 -11.55
N GLU A 21 12.33 -1.40 -11.75
CA GLU A 21 12.41 -0.15 -10.98
C GLU A 21 12.14 -0.37 -9.49
N TYR A 22 11.16 -1.24 -9.14
CA TYR A 22 10.94 -1.61 -7.74
C TYR A 22 12.16 -2.29 -7.13
N ALA A 23 12.78 -3.25 -7.84
CA ALA A 23 13.97 -3.92 -7.37
C ALA A 23 15.18 -2.97 -7.22
N GLU A 24 15.36 -2.05 -8.17
CA GLU A 24 16.44 -1.05 -8.10
C GLU A 24 16.22 -0.08 -6.92
N CYS A 25 14.99 0.41 -6.74
CA CYS A 25 14.62 1.24 -5.62
C CYS A 25 14.91 0.55 -4.27
N ALA A 26 14.59 -0.74 -4.18
CA ALA A 26 14.87 -1.54 -2.99
C ALA A 26 16.39 -1.62 -2.69
N ARG A 27 17.22 -1.87 -3.70
CA ARG A 27 18.69 -1.86 -3.54
C ARG A 27 19.19 -0.51 -3.03
N MET A 28 18.71 0.59 -3.63
CA MET A 28 19.12 1.95 -3.25
C MET A 28 18.71 2.33 -1.82
N LEU A 29 17.57 1.82 -1.34
CA LEU A 29 17.04 2.08 -0.01
C LEU A 29 17.57 1.12 1.06
N THR A 30 18.26 0.05 0.66
CA THR A 30 18.90 -0.89 1.60
C THR A 30 20.19 -0.28 2.14
N VAL A 31 20.03 0.65 3.06
CA VAL A 31 21.14 1.43 3.65
C VAL A 31 20.98 1.53 5.18
N PRO A 32 22.08 1.71 5.93
CA PRO A 32 21.99 1.88 7.40
C PRO A 32 21.02 2.97 7.80
N GLY A 33 20.15 2.70 8.78
CA GLY A 33 19.16 3.61 9.31
C GLY A 33 17.76 3.47 8.69
N ILE A 34 17.58 2.63 7.67
CA ILE A 34 16.26 2.17 7.21
C ILE A 34 16.00 0.80 7.84
N SER A 35 14.84 0.62 8.43
CA SER A 35 14.47 -0.58 9.20
C SER A 35 13.59 -1.54 8.39
N ALA A 36 12.80 -1.02 7.45
CA ALA A 36 11.96 -1.81 6.55
C ALA A 36 11.63 -1.01 5.28
N LEU A 37 11.19 -1.71 4.23
CA LEU A 37 10.66 -1.11 3.01
C LEU A 37 9.15 -1.34 2.94
N GLU A 38 8.37 -0.28 2.68
CA GLU A 38 6.96 -0.38 2.34
C GLU A 38 6.80 -0.22 0.82
N VAL A 39 6.42 -1.30 0.16
CA VAL A 39 6.26 -1.38 -1.30
C VAL A 39 4.85 -0.97 -1.68
N ASN A 40 4.69 0.23 -2.21
CA ASN A 40 3.39 0.75 -2.63
C ASN A 40 3.06 0.29 -4.06
N ILE A 41 2.35 -0.84 -4.18
CA ILE A 41 1.89 -1.39 -5.47
C ILE A 41 0.58 -0.77 -5.96
N SER A 42 0.03 0.20 -5.24
CA SER A 42 -1.32 0.74 -5.46
C SER A 42 -1.35 2.18 -5.98
N CYS A 43 -0.25 2.71 -6.51
CA CYS A 43 -0.18 4.09 -6.95
C CYS A 43 -1.02 4.32 -8.24
N PRO A 44 -2.15 5.07 -8.17
CA PRO A 44 -3.02 5.30 -9.32
C PRO A 44 -2.44 6.31 -10.34
N ASN A 45 -1.34 6.98 -9.99
CA ASN A 45 -0.78 8.10 -10.77
C ASN A 45 0.25 7.67 -11.82
N VAL A 46 0.51 6.38 -11.97
CA VAL A 46 1.45 5.88 -12.97
C VAL A 46 0.66 5.49 -14.22
N LYS A 47 0.64 6.37 -15.22
CA LYS A 47 -0.10 6.21 -16.49
C LYS A 47 0.30 4.98 -17.31
N GLU A 48 1.40 4.32 -16.96
CA GLU A 48 1.91 3.12 -17.62
C GLU A 48 2.28 2.07 -16.56
N GLY A 49 1.34 1.21 -16.19
CA GLY A 49 1.59 0.00 -15.39
C GLY A 49 1.26 0.05 -13.89
N GLY A 50 1.30 1.20 -13.22
CA GLY A 50 1.22 1.25 -11.76
C GLY A 50 -0.11 0.81 -11.12
N ALA A 51 -1.24 1.04 -11.78
CA ALA A 51 -2.53 0.51 -11.30
C ALA A 51 -2.63 -1.01 -11.47
N ALA A 52 -1.94 -1.58 -12.46
CA ALA A 52 -1.97 -3.01 -12.75
C ALA A 52 -1.32 -3.83 -11.63
N PHE A 53 -0.21 -3.38 -11.04
CA PHE A 53 0.50 -4.15 -10.00
C PHE A 53 -0.35 -4.45 -8.78
N GLY A 54 -1.18 -3.51 -8.34
CA GLY A 54 -2.02 -3.68 -7.14
C GLY A 54 -3.38 -4.32 -7.40
N THR A 55 -3.75 -4.55 -8.67
CA THR A 55 -5.05 -5.11 -9.04
C THR A 55 -4.97 -6.52 -9.63
N ASP A 56 -3.77 -6.96 -10.00
CA ASP A 56 -3.49 -8.29 -10.54
C ASP A 56 -2.60 -9.08 -9.57
N PRO A 57 -3.02 -10.26 -9.10
CA PRO A 57 -2.26 -11.07 -8.14
C PRO A 57 -0.89 -11.49 -8.64
N ALA A 58 -0.77 -11.82 -9.95
CA ALA A 58 0.49 -12.26 -10.53
C ALA A 58 1.51 -11.11 -10.60
N GLN A 59 1.05 -9.90 -10.95
CA GLN A 59 1.88 -8.70 -10.95
C GLN A 59 2.30 -8.29 -9.54
N ALA A 60 1.38 -8.35 -8.58
CA ALA A 60 1.67 -8.09 -7.16
C ALA A 60 2.76 -9.04 -6.63
N ALA A 61 2.63 -10.33 -6.92
CA ALA A 61 3.61 -11.35 -6.56
C ALA A 61 4.97 -11.12 -7.24
N ALA A 62 4.98 -10.76 -8.53
CA ALA A 62 6.21 -10.51 -9.27
C ALA A 62 7.02 -9.33 -8.68
N VAL A 63 6.34 -8.20 -8.38
CA VAL A 63 6.97 -7.05 -7.71
C VAL A 63 7.49 -7.44 -6.34
N THR A 64 6.66 -8.13 -5.53
CA THR A 64 7.05 -8.55 -4.18
C THR A 64 8.31 -9.40 -4.21
N ARG A 65 8.36 -10.42 -5.06
CA ARG A 65 9.52 -11.31 -5.22
C ARG A 65 10.77 -10.55 -5.64
N ALA A 66 10.66 -9.69 -6.65
CA ALA A 66 11.78 -8.91 -7.14
C ALA A 66 12.35 -7.96 -6.07
N VAL A 67 11.50 -7.38 -5.24
CA VAL A 67 11.92 -6.56 -4.09
C VAL A 67 12.59 -7.42 -3.03
N LYS A 68 12.00 -8.56 -2.66
CA LYS A 68 12.60 -9.49 -1.68
C LYS A 68 13.99 -9.97 -2.09
N ASP A 69 14.18 -10.26 -3.38
CA ASP A 69 15.49 -10.68 -3.91
C ASP A 69 16.52 -9.53 -3.93
N ALA A 70 16.04 -8.28 -3.91
CA ALA A 70 16.89 -7.09 -4.02
C ALA A 70 17.30 -6.48 -2.67
N THR A 71 16.69 -6.89 -1.54
CA THR A 71 16.96 -6.31 -0.21
C THR A 71 17.09 -7.37 0.87
N THR A 72 17.82 -7.04 1.93
CA THR A 72 17.87 -7.82 3.18
C THR A 72 16.91 -7.27 4.26
N LEU A 73 16.27 -6.13 4.00
CA LEU A 73 15.33 -5.51 4.93
C LEU A 73 13.97 -6.21 4.89
N PRO A 74 13.19 -6.15 5.98
CA PRO A 74 11.79 -6.55 5.96
C PRO A 74 11.00 -5.80 4.90
N VAL A 75 10.12 -6.51 4.18
CA VAL A 75 9.28 -5.98 3.09
C VAL A 75 7.82 -5.99 3.49
N ILE A 76 7.23 -4.81 3.56
CA ILE A 76 5.81 -4.58 3.82
C ILE A 76 5.17 -4.25 2.47
N VAL A 77 4.13 -4.98 2.06
CA VAL A 77 3.44 -4.69 0.79
C VAL A 77 2.15 -3.95 1.05
N LYS A 78 2.04 -2.73 0.47
CA LYS A 78 0.86 -1.86 0.65
C LYS A 78 -0.17 -2.09 -0.44
N LEU A 79 -1.33 -2.64 -0.03
CA LEU A 79 -2.39 -3.07 -0.93
C LEU A 79 -3.38 -1.96 -1.28
N SER A 80 -3.93 -2.06 -2.50
CA SER A 80 -4.99 -1.18 -3.02
C SER A 80 -6.37 -1.67 -2.59
N PRO A 81 -7.29 -0.75 -2.18
CA PRO A 81 -8.69 -1.10 -1.96
C PRO A 81 -9.50 -1.20 -3.26
N ASN A 82 -8.92 -0.81 -4.41
CA ASN A 82 -9.63 -0.73 -5.68
C ASN A 82 -9.63 -2.08 -6.41
N VAL A 83 -9.99 -3.13 -5.68
CA VAL A 83 -10.05 -4.52 -6.14
C VAL A 83 -11.35 -5.17 -5.69
N THR A 84 -11.79 -6.17 -6.40
CA THR A 84 -12.99 -6.94 -6.04
C THR A 84 -12.72 -7.88 -4.86
N ASP A 85 -11.56 -8.52 -4.83
CA ASP A 85 -11.13 -9.45 -3.79
C ASP A 85 -9.71 -9.12 -3.30
N ILE A 86 -9.63 -8.52 -2.12
CA ILE A 86 -8.37 -8.16 -1.48
C ILE A 86 -7.60 -9.39 -0.98
N VAL A 87 -8.31 -10.45 -0.62
CA VAL A 87 -7.70 -11.68 -0.07
C VAL A 87 -6.85 -12.38 -1.13
N THR A 88 -7.29 -12.41 -2.37
CA THR A 88 -6.52 -12.99 -3.47
C THR A 88 -5.18 -12.26 -3.66
N ILE A 89 -5.17 -10.93 -3.60
CA ILE A 89 -3.93 -10.15 -3.68
C ILE A 89 -3.04 -10.39 -2.45
N ALA A 90 -3.65 -10.39 -1.25
CA ALA A 90 -2.92 -10.59 0.01
C ALA A 90 -2.19 -11.93 0.06
N LYS A 91 -2.84 -13.02 -0.35
CA LYS A 91 -2.21 -14.35 -0.44
C LYS A 91 -1.08 -14.38 -1.47
N ALA A 92 -1.29 -13.76 -2.63
CA ALA A 92 -0.27 -13.74 -3.67
C ALA A 92 1.02 -13.03 -3.22
N VAL A 93 0.92 -11.93 -2.45
CA VAL A 93 2.12 -11.25 -1.91
C VAL A 93 2.74 -11.99 -0.74
N GLU A 94 1.95 -12.66 0.11
CA GLU A 94 2.47 -13.56 1.16
C GLU A 94 3.26 -14.71 0.54
N ASP A 95 2.69 -15.40 -0.43
CA ASP A 95 3.35 -16.52 -1.15
C ASP A 95 4.61 -16.06 -1.90
N ALA A 96 4.68 -14.80 -2.29
CA ALA A 96 5.85 -14.19 -2.91
C ALA A 96 6.94 -13.77 -1.90
N GLY A 97 6.69 -13.92 -0.59
CA GLY A 97 7.66 -13.70 0.48
C GLY A 97 7.59 -12.34 1.16
N ALA A 98 6.46 -11.62 1.09
CA ALA A 98 6.24 -10.45 1.91
C ALA A 98 6.38 -10.78 3.41
N ASP A 99 7.02 -9.91 4.20
CA ASP A 99 7.15 -10.09 5.65
C ASP A 99 5.93 -9.52 6.40
N SER A 100 5.21 -8.57 5.79
CA SER A 100 4.01 -7.95 6.33
C SER A 100 3.18 -7.34 5.21
N ILE A 101 1.91 -7.08 5.49
CA ILE A 101 0.99 -6.38 4.60
C ILE A 101 0.51 -5.11 5.30
N SER A 102 0.47 -3.99 4.57
CA SER A 102 -0.27 -2.79 4.99
C SER A 102 -1.45 -2.55 4.05
N LEU A 103 -2.59 -2.18 4.59
CA LEU A 103 -3.79 -1.84 3.82
C LEU A 103 -4.73 -0.96 4.65
N ILE A 104 -5.43 -0.02 4.01
CA ILE A 104 -5.59 0.15 2.57
C ILE A 104 -4.94 1.45 2.08
N ASN A 105 -4.64 1.53 0.79
CA ASN A 105 -4.41 2.80 0.12
C ASN A 105 -5.76 3.53 -0.10
N THR A 106 -5.78 4.65 -0.81
CA THR A 106 -6.98 5.45 -1.06
C THR A 106 -7.94 4.79 -2.06
N LEU A 107 -9.25 5.00 -1.85
CA LEU A 107 -10.27 4.66 -2.84
C LEU A 107 -10.26 5.66 -3.98
N LEU A 108 -10.49 5.20 -5.21
CA LEU A 108 -10.63 6.10 -6.35
C LEU A 108 -11.96 6.84 -6.27
N GLY A 109 -11.92 8.17 -6.36
CA GLY A 109 -13.09 9.04 -6.28
C GLY A 109 -13.02 10.19 -7.29
N ILE A 110 -14.12 10.95 -7.38
CA ILE A 110 -14.25 12.16 -8.17
C ILE A 110 -15.05 13.20 -7.41
N ALA A 111 -14.72 14.48 -7.61
CA ALA A 111 -15.55 15.60 -7.19
C ALA A 111 -15.80 16.53 -8.37
N ILE A 112 -17.05 17.00 -8.52
CA ILE A 112 -17.52 17.85 -9.62
C ILE A 112 -18.01 19.18 -9.06
N ASP A 113 -17.49 20.27 -9.59
CA ASP A 113 -18.04 21.62 -9.33
C ASP A 113 -19.36 21.80 -10.11
N THR A 114 -20.45 21.94 -9.38
CA THR A 114 -21.80 22.05 -9.96
C THR A 114 -22.03 23.35 -10.74
N ARG A 115 -21.24 24.40 -10.45
CA ARG A 115 -21.33 25.71 -11.15
C ARG A 115 -20.63 25.64 -12.50
N THR A 116 -19.42 25.10 -12.53
CA THR A 116 -18.62 25.01 -13.77
C THR A 116 -18.89 23.72 -14.54
N ARG A 117 -19.54 22.73 -13.91
CA ARG A 117 -19.82 21.39 -14.46
C ARG A 117 -18.55 20.64 -14.87
N ARG A 118 -17.45 20.87 -14.14
CA ARG A 118 -16.14 20.28 -14.40
C ARG A 118 -15.62 19.56 -13.17
N PRO A 119 -14.76 18.53 -13.36
CA PRO A 119 -14.03 17.94 -12.25
C PRO A 119 -13.22 19.01 -11.50
N ILE A 120 -13.20 18.90 -10.16
CA ILE A 120 -12.41 19.81 -9.30
C ILE A 120 -10.92 19.51 -9.43
N LEU A 121 -10.57 18.19 -9.53
CA LEU A 121 -9.18 17.78 -9.64
C LEU A 121 -8.69 17.86 -11.08
N GLY A 122 -7.49 18.35 -11.29
CA GLY A 122 -6.85 18.40 -12.62
C GLY A 122 -6.69 17.05 -13.29
N ASN A 123 -6.54 15.98 -12.51
CA ASN A 123 -6.48 14.58 -12.99
C ASN A 123 -7.86 13.91 -13.10
N ILE A 124 -8.96 14.67 -12.98
CA ILE A 124 -10.35 14.21 -13.02
C ILE A 124 -10.69 13.38 -11.78
N THR A 125 -10.01 12.27 -11.55
CA THR A 125 -10.15 11.39 -10.39
C THR A 125 -8.97 11.55 -9.42
N GLY A 126 -9.17 11.16 -8.16
CA GLY A 126 -8.15 11.18 -7.13
C GLY A 126 -8.44 10.21 -6.00
N GLY A 127 -7.51 10.11 -5.06
CA GLY A 127 -7.65 9.24 -3.91
C GLY A 127 -8.57 9.83 -2.84
N LEU A 128 -9.64 9.13 -2.51
CA LEU A 128 -10.48 9.41 -1.36
C LEU A 128 -9.87 8.78 -0.10
N SER A 129 -9.66 9.60 0.94
CA SER A 129 -9.16 9.19 2.26
C SER A 129 -9.99 9.86 3.38
N GLY A 130 -9.58 9.64 4.64
CA GLY A 130 -10.25 10.21 5.81
C GLY A 130 -11.40 9.32 6.35
N PRO A 131 -12.21 9.82 7.32
CA PRO A 131 -13.17 9.00 8.09
C PRO A 131 -14.18 8.24 7.23
N ALA A 132 -14.51 8.76 6.05
CA ALA A 132 -15.48 8.15 5.14
C ALA A 132 -15.07 6.75 4.65
N ILE A 133 -13.77 6.44 4.61
CA ILE A 133 -13.29 5.14 4.13
C ILE A 133 -13.09 4.10 5.25
N LYS A 134 -13.23 4.49 6.53
CA LYS A 134 -12.99 3.58 7.68
C LYS A 134 -13.74 2.24 7.56
N PRO A 135 -15.07 2.18 7.28
CA PRO A 135 -15.75 0.89 7.21
C PRO A 135 -15.25 0.00 6.06
N VAL A 136 -14.74 0.58 4.98
CA VAL A 136 -14.12 -0.18 3.89
C VAL A 136 -12.76 -0.71 4.32
N ALA A 137 -11.94 0.14 4.95
CA ALA A 137 -10.63 -0.24 5.46
C ALA A 137 -10.76 -1.38 6.49
N LEU A 138 -11.63 -1.21 7.49
CA LEU A 138 -11.86 -2.19 8.54
C LEU A 138 -12.29 -3.56 7.98
N ARG A 139 -13.24 -3.57 7.03
CA ARG A 139 -13.65 -4.81 6.35
C ARG A 139 -12.47 -5.50 5.64
N MET A 140 -11.67 -4.74 4.89
CA MET A 140 -10.54 -5.30 4.14
C MET A 140 -9.42 -5.79 5.05
N VAL A 141 -9.11 -5.06 6.13
CA VAL A 141 -8.15 -5.49 7.16
C VAL A 141 -8.60 -6.79 7.80
N TRP A 142 -9.85 -6.86 8.24
CA TRP A 142 -10.42 -8.06 8.85
C TRP A 142 -10.39 -9.29 7.92
N GLN A 143 -10.75 -9.11 6.64
CA GLN A 143 -10.69 -10.18 5.65
C GLN A 143 -9.25 -10.68 5.42
N THR A 144 -8.31 -9.73 5.30
CA THR A 144 -6.90 -10.04 5.08
C THR A 144 -6.29 -10.74 6.29
N ALA A 145 -6.49 -10.21 7.49
CA ALA A 145 -5.93 -10.78 8.73
C ALA A 145 -6.40 -12.22 8.99
N LYS A 146 -7.61 -12.59 8.53
CA LYS A 146 -8.09 -13.98 8.61
C LYS A 146 -7.54 -14.92 7.53
N ALA A 147 -6.97 -14.35 6.47
CA ALA A 147 -6.60 -15.13 5.29
C ALA A 147 -5.09 -15.35 5.13
N VAL A 148 -4.25 -14.55 5.81
CA VAL A 148 -2.79 -14.62 5.76
C VAL A 148 -2.21 -14.94 7.14
N HIS A 149 -0.93 -15.36 7.17
CA HIS A 149 -0.22 -15.72 8.40
C HIS A 149 0.80 -14.68 8.83
N ILE A 150 1.13 -13.75 7.91
CA ILE A 150 2.06 -12.63 8.19
C ILE A 150 1.33 -11.46 8.85
N PRO A 151 2.04 -10.58 9.59
CA PRO A 151 1.46 -9.42 10.25
C PRO A 151 0.72 -8.51 9.26
N VAL A 152 -0.40 -7.94 9.73
CA VAL A 152 -1.23 -7.01 8.95
C VAL A 152 -1.31 -5.66 9.68
N CYS A 153 -0.98 -4.59 8.97
CA CYS A 153 -1.08 -3.21 9.45
C CYS A 153 -2.29 -2.52 8.81
N GLY A 154 -3.32 -2.23 9.61
CA GLY A 154 -4.53 -1.53 9.16
C GLY A 154 -4.30 -0.03 9.02
N LEU A 155 -4.80 0.54 7.92
CA LEU A 155 -4.74 1.96 7.58
C LEU A 155 -6.06 2.39 6.95
N GLY A 156 -6.50 3.62 7.27
CA GLY A 156 -7.58 4.25 6.52
C GLY A 156 -8.77 4.70 7.36
N GLY A 157 -8.86 6.01 7.57
CA GLY A 157 -9.99 6.67 8.18
C GLY A 157 -10.09 6.56 9.70
N MET A 158 -9.09 6.02 10.38
CA MET A 158 -9.01 5.99 11.84
C MET A 158 -8.70 7.38 12.37
N MET A 159 -9.49 7.86 13.32
CA MET A 159 -9.42 9.21 13.87
C MET A 159 -9.27 9.22 15.38
N THR A 160 -9.56 8.12 16.06
CA THR A 160 -9.57 8.00 17.51
C THR A 160 -8.91 6.70 17.97
N GLY A 161 -8.50 6.64 19.23
CA GLY A 161 -7.98 5.38 19.80
C GLY A 161 -9.01 4.25 19.83
N GLU A 162 -10.31 4.57 19.84
CA GLU A 162 -11.38 3.57 19.73
C GLU A 162 -11.42 2.94 18.32
N ASP A 163 -11.18 3.74 17.27
CA ASP A 163 -11.04 3.23 15.89
C ASP A 163 -9.84 2.28 15.77
N ASP A 164 -8.74 2.56 16.47
CA ASP A 164 -7.56 1.70 16.47
C ASP A 164 -7.85 0.37 17.17
N ILE A 165 -8.56 0.40 18.30
CA ILE A 165 -8.99 -0.81 19.03
C ILE A 165 -9.93 -1.64 18.14
N GLU A 166 -10.91 -1.01 17.49
CA GLU A 166 -11.82 -1.68 16.54
C GLU A 166 -11.06 -2.39 15.41
N CYS A 167 -9.99 -1.77 14.90
CA CYS A 167 -9.16 -2.35 13.86
C CYS A 167 -8.33 -3.57 14.35
N MET A 168 -8.00 -3.64 15.63
CA MET A 168 -7.24 -4.74 16.23
C MET A 168 -8.10 -5.93 16.67
N MET A 169 -9.43 -5.79 16.75
CA MET A 169 -10.37 -6.85 17.12
C MET A 169 -10.71 -7.78 15.94
#